data_16a1e1df80b593626b8cda2dec081a81
#
_entry.id   16a1e1df80b593626b8cda2dec081a81
#
_cell.length_a   1.000
_cell.length_b   1.000
_cell.length_c   1.000
_cell.angle_alpha   90.00
_cell.angle_beta   90.00
_cell.angle_gamma   90.00
#
_symmetry.space_group_name_H-M   'P 1'
#
loop_
_entity.id
_entity.type
_entity.pdbx_description
1 polymer ?
#
loop_
_entity_poly.entity_id
_entity_poly.type
_entity_poly.pdbx_seq_one_letter_code
_entity_poly.pdbx_strand_id
1 'polypeptide(L)'
;DWSRGLGDVYKRQIIFIMSCMNRHNEYYIRTVRGDKKDPLTQMMVDAGFPVEDDVMNPNHTSVFSFPMKVDRGAVFRTDMTAIEQLELWLTYQKNWCEHKPSVTISVKEHEWLEVGAWVYENFDYMSGVSFLPFSEHTYKQAPYQDCDKEEYEKILKSMPKIVDWSLLGEYEKQDMTIGSQELACSAAGGCEI
;
A
#
# COMPACT_ATOMS: atom_id res chain seq x y z
N ASP A 1 -6.40 17.92 25.35
CA ASP A 1 -5.92 18.03 23.96
C ASP A 1 -6.65 17.04 23.04
N TRP A 2 -7.91 17.36 22.74
CA TRP A 2 -8.79 16.53 21.90
C TRP A 2 -8.29 16.40 20.46
N SER A 3 -7.56 17.36 19.96
CA SER A 3 -7.07 17.37 18.58
C SER A 3 -5.99 16.32 18.31
N ARG A 4 -5.16 15.99 19.29
CA ARG A 4 -4.11 14.95 19.15
C ARG A 4 -4.69 13.54 19.20
N GLY A 5 -5.69 13.30 20.07
CA GLY A 5 -6.33 11.98 20.16
C GLY A 5 -7.08 11.58 18.89
N LEU A 6 -7.83 12.51 18.30
CA LEU A 6 -8.57 12.28 17.05
C LEU A 6 -7.64 12.03 15.86
N GLY A 7 -6.53 12.78 15.74
CA GLY A 7 -5.56 12.58 14.67
C GLY A 7 -4.87 11.20 14.72
N ASP A 8 -4.54 10.71 15.91
CA ASP A 8 -3.90 9.40 16.09
C ASP A 8 -4.88 8.24 15.85
N VAL A 9 -6.13 8.36 16.29
CA VAL A 9 -7.18 7.38 16.02
C VAL A 9 -7.45 7.30 14.52
N TYR A 10 -7.56 8.44 13.84
CA TYR A 10 -7.79 8.52 12.40
C TYR A 10 -6.64 7.89 11.59
N LYS A 11 -5.39 8.22 11.93
CA LYS A 11 -4.22 7.62 11.26
C LYS A 11 -4.11 6.12 11.49
N ARG A 12 -4.36 5.65 12.70
CA ARG A 12 -4.31 4.22 13.04
C ARG A 12 -5.43 3.44 12.35
N GLN A 13 -6.63 3.99 12.26
CA GLN A 13 -7.74 3.37 11.54
C GLN A 13 -7.44 3.23 10.05
N ILE A 14 -6.91 4.26 9.39
CA ILE A 14 -6.55 4.21 7.97
C ILE A 14 -5.49 3.13 7.72
N ILE A 15 -4.44 3.06 8.52
CA ILE A 15 -3.37 2.08 8.37
C ILE A 15 -3.91 0.66 8.59
N PHE A 16 -4.70 0.43 9.63
CA PHE A 16 -5.27 -0.87 9.94
C PHE A 16 -6.24 -1.36 8.87
N ILE A 17 -7.12 -0.50 8.38
CA ILE A 17 -8.12 -0.84 7.37
C ILE A 17 -7.47 -1.12 6.02
N MET A 18 -6.54 -0.30 5.57
CA MET A 18 -5.86 -0.51 4.29
C MET A 18 -5.08 -1.83 4.25
N SER A 19 -4.48 -2.24 5.35
CA SER A 19 -3.74 -3.50 5.41
C SER A 19 -4.62 -4.74 5.55
N CYS A 20 -5.82 -4.61 6.12
CA CYS A 20 -6.72 -5.73 6.39
C CYS A 20 -7.72 -6.02 5.27
N MET A 21 -8.08 -5.04 4.43
CA MET A 21 -9.14 -5.19 3.42
C MET A 21 -8.63 -5.67 2.07
N ASN A 22 -7.42 -5.29 1.68
CA ASN A 22 -6.83 -5.77 0.43
C ASN A 22 -6.32 -7.20 0.60
N ARG A 23 -6.77 -8.09 -0.28
CA ARG A 23 -6.29 -9.47 -0.36
C ARG A 23 -5.17 -9.59 -1.39
N HIS A 24 -4.18 -10.45 -1.09
CA HIS A 24 -3.03 -10.72 -1.95
C HIS A 24 -2.94 -12.22 -2.22
N ASN A 25 -2.09 -12.62 -3.15
CA ASN A 25 -1.73 -14.03 -3.34
C ASN A 25 -0.77 -14.51 -2.26
N GLU A 26 -0.42 -15.81 -2.24
CA GLU A 26 0.51 -16.39 -1.25
C GLU A 26 1.85 -15.66 -1.24
N TYR A 27 2.37 -15.32 -2.42
CA TYR A 27 3.61 -14.55 -2.61
C TYR A 27 3.29 -13.26 -3.36
N TYR A 28 3.81 -12.15 -2.85
CA TYR A 28 3.67 -10.86 -3.51
C TYR A 28 4.84 -9.95 -3.17
N ILE A 29 5.05 -8.94 -4.00
CA ILE A 29 6.06 -7.91 -3.80
C ILE A 29 5.34 -6.64 -3.34
N ARG A 30 5.77 -6.11 -2.20
CA ARG A 30 5.37 -4.77 -1.77
C ARG A 30 6.41 -3.76 -2.21
N THR A 31 5.98 -2.79 -2.98
CA THR A 31 6.80 -1.69 -3.46
C THR A 31 6.60 -0.46 -2.59
N VAL A 32 7.70 0.10 -2.08
CA VAL A 32 7.69 1.30 -1.23
C VAL A 32 8.57 2.36 -1.88
N ARG A 33 8.07 3.59 -1.93
CA ARG A 33 8.78 4.76 -2.43
C ARG A 33 9.34 5.58 -1.30
N GLY A 34 10.59 6.03 -1.43
CA GLY A 34 11.26 6.94 -0.52
C GLY A 34 11.92 8.07 -1.29
N ASP A 35 11.92 9.29 -0.73
CA ASP A 35 12.70 10.38 -1.29
C ASP A 35 14.19 10.04 -1.15
N LYS A 36 15.00 10.28 -2.20
CA LYS A 36 16.44 10.02 -2.19
C LYS A 36 17.21 10.82 -1.14
N LYS A 37 16.64 11.92 -0.67
CA LYS A 37 17.22 12.75 0.39
C LYS A 37 16.80 12.33 1.79
N ASP A 38 15.79 11.49 1.89
CA ASP A 38 15.32 11.00 3.19
C ASP A 38 16.39 10.14 3.87
N PRO A 39 16.72 10.41 5.14
CA PRO A 39 17.74 9.68 5.90
C PRO A 39 17.52 8.16 5.92
N LEU A 40 16.29 7.72 6.10
CA LEU A 40 15.95 6.30 6.09
C LEU A 40 16.22 5.68 4.71
N THR A 41 15.86 6.39 3.63
CA THR A 41 16.12 5.94 2.26
C THR A 41 17.62 5.78 2.01
N GLN A 42 18.44 6.75 2.42
CA GLN A 42 19.90 6.69 2.28
C GLN A 42 20.50 5.52 3.06
N MET A 43 20.09 5.37 4.32
CA MET A 43 20.51 4.25 5.16
C MET A 43 20.15 2.90 4.54
N MET A 44 18.95 2.75 3.99
CA MET A 44 18.52 1.50 3.36
C MET A 44 19.31 1.18 2.09
N VAL A 45 19.67 2.19 1.28
CA VAL A 45 20.54 2.02 0.11
C VAL A 45 21.92 1.54 0.56
N ASP A 46 22.51 2.19 1.57
CA ASP A 46 23.84 1.83 2.10
C ASP A 46 23.84 0.44 2.78
N ALA A 47 22.74 0.05 3.37
CA ALA A 47 22.54 -1.29 3.95
C ALA A 47 22.38 -2.39 2.86
N GLY A 48 22.28 -2.02 1.58
CA GLY A 48 22.24 -2.96 0.46
C GLY A 48 20.85 -3.54 0.17
N PHE A 49 19.78 -2.81 0.51
CA PHE A 49 18.43 -3.20 0.04
C PHE A 49 18.31 -3.09 -1.48
N PRO A 50 17.56 -4.01 -2.13
CA PRO A 50 17.25 -3.88 -3.55
C PRO A 50 16.51 -2.57 -3.81
N VAL A 51 17.07 -1.72 -4.63
CA VAL A 51 16.54 -0.39 -4.95
C VAL A 51 16.61 -0.14 -6.44
N GLU A 52 15.62 0.55 -6.96
CA GLU A 52 15.58 1.07 -8.34
C GLU A 52 15.05 2.51 -8.35
N ASP A 53 15.23 3.20 -9.46
CA ASP A 53 14.68 4.54 -9.64
C ASP A 53 13.17 4.47 -9.95
N ASP A 54 12.40 5.41 -9.40
CA ASP A 54 10.97 5.52 -9.73
C ASP A 54 10.78 5.89 -11.20
N VAL A 55 9.86 5.20 -11.87
CA VAL A 55 9.60 5.41 -13.31
C VAL A 55 9.10 6.81 -13.60
N MET A 56 8.32 7.40 -12.69
CA MET A 56 7.73 8.73 -12.88
C MET A 56 8.65 9.87 -12.41
N ASN A 57 9.46 9.61 -11.38
CA ASN A 57 10.33 10.62 -10.78
C ASN A 57 11.73 10.08 -10.42
N PRO A 58 12.51 9.65 -11.43
CA PRO A 58 13.77 8.92 -11.23
C PRO A 58 14.84 9.73 -10.50
N ASN A 59 14.79 11.05 -10.57
CA ASN A 59 15.82 11.91 -9.97
C ASN A 59 15.65 12.11 -8.46
N HIS A 60 14.44 11.91 -7.94
CA HIS A 60 14.12 12.26 -6.56
C HIS A 60 13.64 11.06 -5.75
N THR A 61 13.13 10.01 -6.38
CA THR A 61 12.47 8.91 -5.69
C THR A 61 13.18 7.58 -5.94
N SER A 62 13.48 6.90 -4.86
CA SER A 62 13.94 5.51 -4.84
C SER A 62 12.76 4.57 -4.58
N VAL A 63 12.78 3.41 -5.19
CA VAL A 63 11.75 2.39 -5.08
C VAL A 63 12.37 1.11 -4.52
N PHE A 64 11.87 0.67 -3.37
CA PHE A 64 12.28 -0.57 -2.71
C PHE A 64 11.24 -1.66 -2.92
N SER A 65 11.69 -2.86 -3.22
CA SER A 65 10.86 -4.02 -3.42
C SER A 65 11.05 -5.03 -2.28
N PHE A 66 9.99 -5.27 -1.50
CA PHE A 66 9.99 -6.20 -0.38
C PHE A 66 9.23 -7.47 -0.74
N PRO A 67 9.88 -8.65 -0.69
CA PRO A 67 9.20 -9.91 -0.89
C PRO A 67 8.35 -10.24 0.33
N MET A 68 7.07 -10.45 0.12
CA MET A 68 6.10 -10.74 1.17
C MET A 68 5.50 -12.13 0.95
N LYS A 69 5.26 -12.84 2.05
CA LYS A 69 4.57 -14.12 2.05
C LYS A 69 3.44 -14.09 3.05
N VAL A 70 2.28 -14.53 2.60
CA VAL A 70 1.08 -14.66 3.47
C VAL A 70 1.16 -15.96 4.25
N ASP A 71 0.70 -15.92 5.51
CA ASP A 71 0.67 -17.09 6.38
C ASP A 71 -0.30 -18.17 5.88
N ARG A 72 -0.02 -19.42 6.25
CA ARG A 72 -0.88 -20.55 5.92
C ARG A 72 -2.28 -20.37 6.52
N GLY A 73 -3.29 -20.64 5.69
CA GLY A 73 -4.70 -20.52 6.11
C GLY A 73 -5.31 -19.13 5.92
N ALA A 74 -4.56 -18.18 5.39
CA ALA A 74 -5.12 -16.90 4.96
C ALA A 74 -6.01 -17.10 3.72
N VAL A 75 -7.01 -16.24 3.57
CA VAL A 75 -7.85 -16.16 2.37
C VAL A 75 -7.14 -15.29 1.34
N PHE A 76 -6.86 -15.85 0.17
CA PHE A 76 -6.19 -15.14 -0.91
C PHE A 76 -7.17 -14.34 -1.77
N ARG A 77 -6.63 -13.46 -2.61
CA ARG A 77 -7.40 -12.66 -3.56
C ARG A 77 -8.21 -13.52 -4.54
N THR A 78 -7.67 -14.69 -4.90
CA THR A 78 -8.29 -15.64 -5.81
C THR A 78 -9.43 -16.43 -5.20
N ASP A 79 -9.51 -16.52 -3.87
CA ASP A 79 -10.47 -17.33 -3.13
C ASP A 79 -11.81 -16.61 -2.89
N MET A 80 -11.87 -15.31 -3.20
CA MET A 80 -13.06 -14.48 -2.99
C MET A 80 -13.57 -13.90 -4.30
N THR A 81 -14.88 -13.85 -4.43
CA THR A 81 -15.57 -13.08 -5.46
C THR A 81 -15.56 -11.59 -5.11
N ALA A 82 -15.88 -10.74 -6.09
CA ALA A 82 -16.00 -9.29 -5.86
C ALA A 82 -17.10 -8.97 -4.85
N ILE A 83 -18.22 -9.71 -4.89
CA ILE A 83 -19.35 -9.55 -3.96
C ILE A 83 -18.92 -9.93 -2.53
N GLU A 84 -18.25 -11.06 -2.32
CA GLU A 84 -17.78 -11.44 -0.99
C GLU A 84 -16.82 -10.40 -0.39
N GLN A 85 -15.97 -9.78 -1.21
CA GLN A 85 -15.11 -8.68 -0.78
C GLN A 85 -15.93 -7.43 -0.39
N LEU A 86 -16.97 -7.09 -1.15
CA LEU A 86 -17.89 -5.99 -0.85
C LEU A 86 -18.68 -6.22 0.43
N GLU A 87 -19.19 -7.42 0.65
CA GLU A 87 -19.90 -7.79 1.89
C GLU A 87 -18.98 -7.71 3.12
N LEU A 88 -17.74 -8.15 2.97
CA LEU A 88 -16.74 -8.00 4.02
C LEU A 88 -16.48 -6.52 4.31
N TRP A 89 -16.28 -5.71 3.26
CA TRP A 89 -16.09 -4.26 3.40
C TRP A 89 -17.31 -3.60 4.09
N LEU A 90 -18.52 -3.95 3.68
CA LEU A 90 -19.75 -3.42 4.27
C LEU A 90 -19.87 -3.77 5.75
N THR A 91 -19.43 -4.97 6.13
CA THR A 91 -19.38 -5.38 7.54
C THR A 91 -18.47 -4.47 8.35
N TYR A 92 -17.29 -4.13 7.86
CA TYR A 92 -16.38 -3.18 8.51
C TYR A 92 -16.95 -1.76 8.52
N GLN A 93 -17.55 -1.32 7.42
CA GLN A 93 -18.17 -0.01 7.31
C GLN A 93 -19.27 0.19 8.37
N LYS A 94 -20.12 -0.81 8.57
CA LYS A 94 -21.28 -0.72 9.49
C LYS A 94 -20.91 -0.92 10.96
N ASN A 95 -19.87 -1.74 11.26
CA ASN A 95 -19.66 -2.22 12.62
C ASN A 95 -18.33 -1.78 13.25
N TRP A 96 -17.36 -1.37 12.47
CA TRP A 96 -16.02 -1.10 12.98
C TRP A 96 -15.51 0.32 12.68
N CYS A 97 -15.83 0.84 11.53
CA CYS A 97 -15.25 2.11 11.08
C CYS A 97 -16.18 3.28 11.37
N GLU A 98 -15.71 4.20 12.18
CA GLU A 98 -16.37 5.48 12.40
C GLU A 98 -16.32 6.38 11.14
N HIS A 99 -15.23 6.25 10.36
CA HIS A 99 -15.04 6.92 9.09
C HIS A 99 -15.17 5.93 7.93
N LYS A 100 -14.26 5.97 6.98
CA LYS A 100 -14.39 5.24 5.72
C LYS A 100 -13.33 4.15 5.60
N PRO A 101 -13.68 2.86 5.62
CA PRO A 101 -12.75 1.82 5.19
C PRO A 101 -12.45 1.99 3.71
N SER A 102 -11.17 1.99 3.35
CA SER A 102 -10.74 2.04 1.96
C SER A 102 -10.38 0.64 1.47
N VAL A 103 -10.87 0.28 0.29
CA VAL A 103 -10.57 -1.00 -0.35
C VAL A 103 -10.52 -0.86 -1.86
N THR A 104 -9.67 -1.65 -2.49
CA THR A 104 -9.67 -1.86 -3.93
C THR A 104 -10.20 -3.26 -4.22
N ILE A 105 -11.33 -3.35 -4.91
CA ILE A 105 -11.99 -4.59 -5.31
C ILE A 105 -11.56 -4.94 -6.72
N SER A 106 -11.03 -6.15 -6.89
CA SER A 106 -10.72 -6.70 -8.22
C SER A 106 -11.95 -7.43 -8.76
N VAL A 107 -12.47 -6.98 -9.89
CA VAL A 107 -13.72 -7.48 -10.49
C VAL A 107 -13.41 -8.26 -11.76
N LYS A 108 -13.84 -9.52 -11.82
CA LYS A 108 -13.75 -10.35 -13.03
C LYS A 108 -14.78 -9.88 -14.05
N GLU A 109 -14.54 -10.17 -15.32
CA GLU A 109 -15.37 -9.66 -16.43
C GLU A 109 -16.87 -10.02 -16.27
N HIS A 110 -17.17 -11.22 -15.80
CA HIS A 110 -18.55 -11.68 -15.60
C HIS A 110 -19.22 -11.15 -14.33
N GLU A 111 -18.47 -10.56 -13.39
CA GLU A 111 -18.98 -10.06 -12.10
C GLU A 111 -19.51 -8.61 -12.19
N TRP A 112 -19.18 -7.85 -13.24
CA TRP A 112 -19.46 -6.41 -13.32
C TRP A 112 -20.95 -6.04 -13.18
N LEU A 113 -21.84 -6.82 -13.76
CA LEU A 113 -23.28 -6.54 -13.63
C LEU A 113 -23.80 -6.76 -12.22
N GLU A 114 -23.34 -7.83 -11.57
CA GLU A 114 -23.69 -8.15 -10.19
C GLU A 114 -23.13 -7.12 -9.23
N VAL A 115 -21.85 -6.73 -9.40
CA VAL A 115 -21.22 -5.66 -8.63
C VAL A 115 -21.96 -4.34 -8.81
N GLY A 116 -22.39 -3.99 -10.03
CA GLY A 116 -23.17 -2.79 -10.31
C GLY A 116 -24.50 -2.78 -9.57
N ALA A 117 -25.22 -3.90 -9.59
CA ALA A 117 -26.49 -4.05 -8.86
C ALA A 117 -26.29 -3.94 -7.35
N TRP A 118 -25.28 -4.63 -6.80
CA TRP A 118 -24.94 -4.57 -5.38
C TRP A 118 -24.59 -3.14 -4.92
N VAL A 119 -23.77 -2.42 -5.71
CA VAL A 119 -23.42 -1.02 -5.42
C VAL A 119 -24.65 -0.13 -5.41
N TYR A 120 -25.58 -0.32 -6.35
CA TYR A 120 -26.82 0.43 -6.40
C TYR A 120 -27.69 0.19 -5.16
N GLU A 121 -27.84 -1.06 -4.73
CA GLU A 121 -28.62 -1.43 -3.55
C GLU A 121 -28.02 -0.92 -2.23
N ASN A 122 -26.70 -0.81 -2.15
CA ASN A 122 -25.95 -0.39 -0.96
C ASN A 122 -25.39 1.04 -1.08
N PHE A 123 -25.86 1.84 -2.03
CA PHE A 123 -25.27 3.14 -2.37
C PHE A 123 -25.15 4.09 -1.18
N ASP A 124 -26.10 4.10 -0.25
CA ASP A 124 -26.10 4.94 0.94
C ASP A 124 -24.95 4.64 1.91
N TYR A 125 -24.38 3.45 1.84
CA TYR A 125 -23.21 3.05 2.64
C TYR A 125 -21.89 3.23 1.90
N MET A 126 -21.94 3.46 0.57
CA MET A 126 -20.72 3.49 -0.24
C MET A 126 -19.82 4.67 0.13
N SER A 127 -18.54 4.37 0.27
CA SER A 127 -17.50 5.35 0.54
C SER A 127 -16.21 4.87 -0.15
N GLY A 128 -15.04 5.17 0.27
CA GLY A 128 -13.73 4.89 -0.32
C GLY A 128 -13.49 3.50 -0.94
N VAL A 129 -14.32 3.06 -1.88
CA VAL A 129 -14.19 1.80 -2.63
C VAL A 129 -13.76 2.13 -4.06
N SER A 130 -12.70 1.45 -4.51
CA SER A 130 -12.22 1.50 -5.89
C SER A 130 -12.41 0.15 -6.56
N PHE A 131 -12.79 0.15 -7.84
CA PHE A 131 -12.98 -1.05 -8.63
C PHE A 131 -11.92 -1.11 -9.71
N LEU A 132 -11.23 -2.25 -9.80
CA LEU A 132 -10.27 -2.52 -10.87
C LEU A 132 -10.65 -3.81 -11.60
N PRO A 133 -10.48 -3.87 -12.92
CA PRO A 133 -10.58 -5.13 -13.64
C PRO A 133 -9.61 -6.15 -13.04
N PHE A 134 -10.08 -7.39 -12.84
CA PHE A 134 -9.21 -8.49 -12.47
C PHE A 134 -8.29 -8.79 -13.65
N SER A 135 -7.05 -8.36 -13.56
CA SER A 135 -6.03 -8.62 -14.58
C SER A 135 -4.81 -9.26 -13.95
N GLU A 136 -4.13 -10.09 -14.70
CA GLU A 136 -2.83 -10.65 -14.33
C GLU A 136 -1.70 -9.63 -14.60
N HIS A 137 -2.00 -8.55 -15.30
CA HIS A 137 -1.03 -7.51 -15.64
C HIS A 137 -1.03 -6.40 -14.61
N THR A 138 0.08 -6.27 -13.92
CA THR A 138 0.37 -5.14 -13.03
C THR A 138 1.14 -4.08 -13.81
N TYR A 139 0.81 -2.80 -13.58
CA TYR A 139 1.67 -1.73 -14.10
C TYR A 139 3.02 -1.72 -13.37
N LYS A 140 4.05 -1.22 -14.06
CA LYS A 140 5.41 -1.19 -13.52
C LYS A 140 5.46 -0.45 -12.18
N GLN A 141 6.13 -1.06 -11.18
CA GLN A 141 6.26 -0.52 -9.82
C GLN A 141 4.91 -0.31 -9.10
N ALA A 142 3.91 -1.16 -9.35
CA ALA A 142 2.68 -1.14 -8.57
C ALA A 142 2.98 -1.35 -7.08
N PRO A 143 2.21 -0.73 -6.15
CA PRO A 143 2.42 -0.87 -4.70
C PRO A 143 2.37 -2.31 -4.20
N TYR A 144 1.61 -3.15 -4.88
CA TYR A 144 1.51 -4.59 -4.64
C TYR A 144 1.49 -5.30 -5.99
N GLN A 145 2.35 -6.29 -6.12
CA GLN A 145 2.49 -7.11 -7.33
C GLN A 145 2.49 -8.57 -6.92
N ASP A 146 1.61 -9.35 -7.53
CA ASP A 146 1.65 -10.79 -7.35
C ASP A 146 2.95 -11.34 -7.96
N CYS A 147 3.58 -12.29 -7.31
CA CYS A 147 4.77 -12.96 -7.82
C CYS A 147 4.68 -14.47 -7.56
N ASP A 148 5.49 -15.21 -8.27
CA ASP A 148 5.66 -16.63 -8.00
C ASP A 148 6.69 -16.88 -6.87
N LYS A 149 6.80 -18.13 -6.46
CA LYS A 149 7.73 -18.52 -5.41
C LYS A 149 9.19 -18.30 -5.80
N GLU A 150 9.53 -18.48 -7.09
CA GLU A 150 10.91 -18.35 -7.58
C GLU A 150 11.35 -16.88 -7.54
N GLU A 151 10.48 -15.99 -7.98
CA GLU A 151 10.71 -14.55 -7.92
C GLU A 151 10.80 -14.05 -6.45
N TYR A 152 9.89 -14.50 -5.59
CA TYR A 152 9.96 -14.24 -4.16
C TYR A 152 11.31 -14.64 -3.56
N GLU A 153 11.77 -15.88 -3.82
CA GLU A 153 13.03 -16.39 -3.29
C GLU A 153 14.25 -15.64 -3.88
N LYS A 154 14.17 -15.20 -5.13
CA LYS A 154 15.21 -14.39 -5.77
C LYS A 154 15.38 -13.05 -5.08
N ILE A 155 14.29 -12.34 -4.86
CA ILE A 155 14.32 -11.04 -4.17
C ILE A 155 14.74 -11.23 -2.71
N LEU A 156 14.22 -12.26 -2.03
CA LEU A 156 14.60 -12.56 -0.64
C LEU A 156 16.11 -12.80 -0.48
N LYS A 157 16.75 -13.44 -1.45
CA LYS A 157 18.20 -13.66 -1.45
C LYS A 157 19.00 -12.36 -1.64
N SER A 158 18.43 -11.36 -2.31
CA SER A 158 19.06 -10.05 -2.51
C SER A 158 18.88 -9.10 -1.32
N MET A 159 18.01 -9.45 -0.36
CA MET A 159 17.81 -8.65 0.85
C MET A 159 18.99 -8.75 1.80
N PRO A 160 19.36 -7.66 2.50
CA PRO A 160 20.40 -7.71 3.52
C PRO A 160 19.96 -8.63 4.67
N LYS A 161 20.87 -9.49 5.12
CA LYS A 161 20.58 -10.47 6.19
C LYS A 161 20.50 -9.84 7.57
N ILE A 162 21.27 -8.79 7.80
CA ILE A 162 21.37 -8.06 9.05
C ILE A 162 21.41 -6.57 8.73
N VAL A 163 20.56 -5.80 9.38
CA VAL A 163 20.54 -4.34 9.28
C VAL A 163 20.65 -3.77 10.68
N ASP A 164 21.62 -2.92 10.89
CA ASP A 164 21.78 -2.21 12.17
C ASP A 164 20.96 -0.92 12.15
N TRP A 165 19.72 -1.01 12.61
CA TRP A 165 18.79 0.12 12.67
C TRP A 165 19.22 1.22 13.66
N SER A 166 20.18 0.97 14.56
CA SER A 166 20.69 1.99 15.48
C SER A 166 21.46 3.09 14.74
N LEU A 167 21.96 2.79 13.54
CA LEU A 167 22.67 3.75 12.69
C LEU A 167 21.73 4.83 12.12
N LEU A 168 20.41 4.64 12.12
CA LEU A 168 19.48 5.63 11.57
C LEU A 168 19.66 7.02 12.20
N GLY A 169 19.93 7.11 13.50
CA GLY A 169 20.23 8.36 14.18
C GLY A 169 21.47 9.10 13.68
N GLU A 170 22.39 8.40 13.02
CA GLU A 170 23.55 9.04 12.37
C GLU A 170 23.20 9.71 11.04
N TYR A 171 22.17 9.19 10.35
CA TYR A 171 21.65 9.75 9.11
C TYR A 171 20.66 10.89 9.39
N GLU A 172 19.92 10.86 10.48
CA GLU A 172 18.94 11.87 10.90
C GLU A 172 19.58 13.10 11.58
N LYS A 173 20.73 13.55 11.13
CA LYS A 173 21.43 14.71 11.71
C LYS A 173 20.75 16.05 11.43
N GLN A 174 19.89 16.10 10.42
CA GLN A 174 19.14 17.31 10.02
C GLN A 174 17.68 16.95 9.84
N ASP A 175 16.80 17.83 10.30
CA ASP A 175 15.36 17.68 10.04
C ASP A 175 15.07 18.03 8.56
N MET A 176 14.83 17.01 7.75
CA MET A 176 14.48 17.14 6.33
C MET A 176 12.97 17.03 6.07
N THR A 177 12.15 17.03 7.13
CA THR A 177 10.70 16.80 7.03
C THR A 177 10.00 17.84 6.16
N ILE A 178 10.40 19.11 6.28
CA ILE A 178 9.84 20.21 5.48
C ILE A 178 10.24 20.08 4.02
N GLY A 179 11.51 19.75 3.74
CA GLY A 179 12.00 19.60 2.37
C GLY A 179 11.33 18.47 1.60
N SER A 180 10.99 17.36 2.25
CA SER A 180 10.26 16.26 1.62
C SER A 180 8.78 16.59 1.40
N GLN A 181 8.18 17.40 2.26
CA GLN A 181 6.80 17.88 2.09
C GLN A 181 6.66 18.88 0.94
N GLU A 182 7.60 19.82 0.79
CA GLU A 182 7.62 20.78 -0.33
C GLU A 182 7.72 20.06 -1.69
N LEU A 183 8.54 19.02 -1.78
CA LEU A 183 8.66 18.20 -3.00
C LEU A 183 7.39 17.41 -3.31
N ALA A 184 6.74 16.84 -2.31
CA ALA A 184 5.48 16.12 -2.47
C ALA A 184 4.35 17.06 -2.95
N CYS A 185 4.27 18.28 -2.43
CA CYS A 185 3.30 19.29 -2.87
C CYS A 185 3.58 19.78 -4.30
N SER A 186 4.84 19.99 -4.66
CA SER A 186 5.21 20.45 -6.01
C SER A 186 4.98 19.37 -7.09
N ALA A 187 5.20 18.09 -6.77
CA ALA A 187 4.98 16.98 -7.68
C ALA A 187 3.50 16.67 -7.92
N ALA A 188 2.62 17.03 -6.98
CA ALA A 188 1.16 16.83 -7.09
C ALA A 188 0.42 17.97 -7.81
N GLY A 189 1.13 18.99 -8.32
CA GLY A 189 0.53 20.09 -9.11
C GLY A 189 -0.49 20.89 -8.33
N GLY A 190 -0.02 21.66 -7.36
CA GLY A 190 -0.78 22.76 -6.76
C GLY A 190 -1.48 22.43 -5.45
N CYS A 191 -0.78 22.65 -4.35
CA CYS A 191 -1.37 23.22 -3.16
C CYS A 191 -0.97 24.71 -3.15
N GLU A 192 -1.74 25.53 -3.86
CA GLU A 192 -1.84 26.94 -3.51
C GLU A 192 -2.84 27.04 -2.34
N ILE A 193 -2.33 27.42 -1.17
CA ILE A 193 -3.14 27.88 -0.04
C ILE A 193 -3.32 29.39 -0.17
#